data_07c5945f05c2cd2f90166ede9e27c086
#
_entry.id   07c5945f05c2cd2f90166ede9e27c086
#
_cell.length_a   1.000
_cell.length_b   1.000
_cell.length_c   1.000
_cell.angle_alpha   90.00
_cell.angle_beta   90.00
_cell.angle_gamma   90.00
#
_symmetry.space_group_name_H-M   'P 1'
#
loop_
_entity.id
_entity.type
_entity.pdbx_description
1 polymer ?
#
loop_
_entity_poly.entity_id
_entity_poly.type
_entity_poly.pdbx_seq_one_letter_code
_entity_poly.pdbx_strand_id
1 'polypeptide(L)'
;QGVSSAASDVYKRQATDLGKYDEYTVENLKDLNAVLLESNHDIHMLEVGPYPYYLKQRVLGDRGHLSNELSGRLLCDILHNNLQSVLLGHLSKENNYEALAYETVRFEIDQGDTPYKAKDFPIEVAKRDEMSQIINL
;
A
#
# COMPACT_ATOMS: atom_id res chain seq x y z
N GLN A 1 -14.17 -0.92 9.51
CA GLN A 1 -14.40 0.19 8.63
C GLN A 1 -14.11 -0.19 7.21
N GLY A 2 -14.83 0.42 6.32
CA GLY A 2 -14.61 0.20 4.92
C GLY A 2 -15.02 -1.18 4.44
N VAL A 3 -15.82 -1.87 5.20
CA VAL A 3 -16.33 -3.16 4.78
C VAL A 3 -17.59 -2.94 3.96
N SER A 4 -17.65 -3.55 2.79
CA SER A 4 -18.84 -3.43 1.96
C SER A 4 -19.97 -4.25 2.53
N SER A 5 -21.19 -3.97 2.04
CA SER A 5 -22.36 -4.69 2.51
C SER A 5 -22.33 -6.15 2.04
N ALA A 6 -23.05 -6.98 2.76
CA ALA A 6 -23.18 -8.40 2.42
C ALA A 6 -23.89 -8.60 1.09
N ALA A 7 -24.72 -7.64 0.69
CA ALA A 7 -25.52 -7.78 -0.53
C ALA A 7 -24.69 -7.79 -1.79
N SER A 8 -23.49 -7.20 -1.77
CA SER A 8 -22.65 -7.10 -2.95
C SER A 8 -21.58 -8.19 -3.03
N ASP A 9 -21.36 -8.93 -1.96
CA ASP A 9 -20.28 -9.92 -1.87
C ASP A 9 -18.91 -9.35 -2.24
N VAL A 10 -18.73 -8.04 -2.05
CA VAL A 10 -17.49 -7.35 -2.38
C VAL A 10 -16.93 -6.73 -1.11
N TYR A 11 -15.66 -6.98 -0.86
CA TYR A 11 -14.98 -6.49 0.34
C TYR A 11 -13.84 -5.55 -0.01
N LYS A 12 -13.83 -4.39 0.65
CA LYS A 12 -12.84 -3.34 0.48
C LYS A 12 -12.28 -2.94 1.83
N ARG A 13 -11.01 -2.63 1.86
CA ARG A 13 -10.38 -2.12 3.06
C ARG A 13 -9.36 -1.07 2.71
N GLN A 14 -9.13 -0.21 3.68
CA GLN A 14 -8.17 0.86 3.58
C GLN A 14 -7.16 0.69 4.71
N ALA A 15 -5.88 0.76 4.38
CA ALA A 15 -4.82 0.67 5.36
C ALA A 15 -3.87 1.85 5.16
N THR A 16 -4.03 2.86 5.99
CA THR A 16 -3.21 4.07 5.97
C THR A 16 -2.71 4.37 7.37
N ASP A 17 -1.68 5.22 7.47
CA ASP A 17 -1.09 5.62 8.74
C ASP A 17 -0.54 4.42 9.53
N LEU A 18 0.08 3.49 8.82
CA LEU A 18 0.73 2.33 9.42
C LEU A 18 2.24 2.48 9.31
N GLY A 19 2.93 2.62 10.44
CA GLY A 19 4.39 2.63 10.43
C GLY A 19 4.97 1.25 10.19
N LYS A 20 4.23 0.23 10.61
CA LYS A 20 4.54 -1.17 10.32
C LYS A 20 3.25 -1.98 10.47
N TYR A 21 3.31 -3.24 10.07
CA TYR A 21 2.14 -4.10 10.16
C TYR A 21 2.49 -5.38 10.91
N ASP A 22 1.46 -6.07 11.42
CA ASP A 22 1.61 -7.32 12.15
C ASP A 22 0.60 -8.34 11.63
N GLU A 23 0.55 -9.50 12.28
CA GLU A 23 -0.37 -10.57 11.87
C GLU A 23 -1.83 -10.12 11.94
N TYR A 24 -2.18 -9.29 12.89
CA TYR A 24 -3.53 -8.78 13.01
C TYR A 24 -3.88 -7.92 11.80
N THR A 25 -2.96 -7.06 11.39
CA THR A 25 -3.15 -6.25 10.18
C THR A 25 -3.37 -7.14 8.96
N VAL A 26 -2.52 -8.15 8.80
CA VAL A 26 -2.63 -9.08 7.67
C VAL A 26 -3.99 -9.78 7.69
N GLU A 27 -4.41 -10.28 8.85
CA GLU A 27 -5.69 -11.00 8.94
C GLU A 27 -6.87 -10.12 8.56
N ASN A 28 -6.82 -8.82 8.93
CA ASN A 28 -7.90 -7.90 8.59
C ASN A 28 -7.93 -7.52 7.11
N LEU A 29 -6.82 -7.72 6.40
CA LEU A 29 -6.73 -7.34 4.99
C LEU A 29 -6.79 -8.53 4.03
N LYS A 30 -6.92 -9.74 4.55
CA LYS A 30 -7.07 -10.92 3.70
C LYS A 30 -8.48 -11.01 3.11
N ASP A 31 -8.57 -11.74 2.02
CA ASP A 31 -9.84 -12.07 1.36
C ASP A 31 -10.61 -10.85 0.85
N LEU A 32 -9.90 -9.78 0.53
CA LEU A 32 -10.50 -8.58 -0.01
C LEU A 32 -10.59 -8.63 -1.53
N ASN A 33 -11.56 -7.91 -2.08
CA ASN A 33 -11.66 -7.71 -3.52
C ASN A 33 -10.92 -6.45 -3.96
N ALA A 34 -10.76 -5.49 -3.06
CA ALA A 34 -10.03 -4.26 -3.33
C ALA A 34 -9.38 -3.76 -2.05
N VAL A 35 -8.21 -3.15 -2.19
CA VAL A 35 -7.52 -2.57 -1.05
C VAL A 35 -6.90 -1.23 -1.45
N LEU A 36 -7.08 -0.25 -0.56
CA LEU A 36 -6.35 1.02 -0.63
C LEU A 36 -5.27 0.95 0.43
N LEU A 37 -4.03 1.00 0.01
CA LEU A 37 -2.90 0.77 0.89
C LEU A 37 -1.97 1.96 0.85
N GLU A 38 -1.50 2.37 2.01
CA GLU A 38 -0.53 3.45 2.08
C GLU A 38 0.80 3.03 1.47
N SER A 39 1.38 3.92 0.66
CA SER A 39 2.71 3.78 0.12
C SER A 39 3.34 5.16 0.24
N ASN A 40 3.75 5.50 1.46
CA ASN A 40 3.99 6.89 1.80
C ASN A 40 5.33 7.41 1.29
N HIS A 41 6.40 6.66 1.47
CA HIS A 41 7.73 7.17 1.20
C HIS A 41 8.67 6.08 0.72
N ASP A 42 9.68 6.50 -0.02
CA ASP A 42 10.84 5.68 -0.30
C ASP A 42 11.80 5.84 0.87
N ILE A 43 12.29 4.74 1.42
CA ILE A 43 13.14 4.80 2.61
C ILE A 43 14.40 5.62 2.35
N HIS A 44 15.04 5.41 1.20
CA HIS A 44 16.26 6.13 0.87
C HIS A 44 16.02 7.64 0.70
N MET A 45 14.95 8.01 0.00
CA MET A 45 14.62 9.42 -0.16
C MET A 45 14.38 10.08 1.20
N LEU A 46 13.70 9.39 2.09
CA LEU A 46 13.45 9.93 3.43
C LEU A 46 14.76 10.11 4.19
N GLU A 47 15.65 9.14 4.13
CA GLU A 47 16.91 9.17 4.87
C GLU A 47 17.83 10.29 4.40
N VAL A 48 17.92 10.52 3.09
CA VAL A 48 18.82 11.55 2.56
C VAL A 48 18.14 12.89 2.36
N GLY A 49 16.83 12.95 2.55
CA GLY A 49 16.05 14.15 2.29
C GLY A 49 16.16 15.19 3.39
N PRO A 50 15.46 16.33 3.22
CA PRO A 50 15.63 17.49 4.08
C PRO A 50 14.91 17.46 5.42
N TYR A 51 14.12 16.44 5.69
CA TYR A 51 13.40 16.36 6.96
C TYR A 51 14.38 16.37 8.14
N PRO A 52 14.08 17.08 9.24
CA PRO A 52 14.89 16.97 10.45
C PRO A 52 14.88 15.54 11.00
N TYR A 53 15.93 15.21 11.74
CA TYR A 53 16.10 13.85 12.26
C TYR A 53 14.86 13.36 13.04
N TYR A 54 14.31 14.22 13.92
CA TYR A 54 13.16 13.80 14.73
C TYR A 54 11.95 13.43 13.85
N LEU A 55 11.77 14.16 12.74
CA LEU A 55 10.65 13.90 11.85
C LEU A 55 10.88 12.61 11.07
N LYS A 56 12.13 12.34 10.66
CA LYS A 56 12.46 11.08 10.02
C LYS A 56 12.16 9.89 10.94
N GLN A 57 12.53 10.02 12.20
CA GLN A 57 12.27 8.97 13.18
C GLN A 57 10.77 8.76 13.39
N ARG A 58 10.00 9.83 13.39
CA ARG A 58 8.55 9.75 13.53
C ARG A 58 7.91 9.03 12.34
N VAL A 59 8.34 9.35 11.13
CA VAL A 59 7.81 8.73 9.91
C VAL A 59 8.15 7.24 9.88
N LEU A 60 9.36 6.88 10.29
CA LEU A 60 9.80 5.49 10.28
C LEU A 60 9.28 4.68 11.47
N GLY A 61 8.71 5.33 12.47
CA GLY A 61 8.26 4.65 13.68
C GLY A 61 6.99 3.83 13.49
N ASP A 62 6.64 3.07 14.52
CA ASP A 62 5.51 2.13 14.47
C ASP A 62 4.17 2.82 14.21
N ARG A 63 4.07 4.08 14.58
CA ARG A 63 2.86 4.88 14.37
C ARG A 63 3.05 5.92 13.28
N GLY A 64 4.05 5.74 12.47
CA GLY A 64 4.31 6.64 11.36
C GLY A 64 3.57 6.21 10.11
N HIS A 65 4.33 6.00 9.05
CA HIS A 65 3.75 5.70 7.74
C HIS A 65 4.43 4.50 7.11
N LEU A 66 3.68 3.78 6.31
CA LEU A 66 4.17 2.59 5.64
C LEU A 66 5.00 3.00 4.42
N SER A 67 6.24 2.50 4.36
CA SER A 67 7.10 2.77 3.21
C SER A 67 6.63 2.00 1.98
N ASN A 68 7.15 2.38 0.80
CA ASN A 68 6.86 1.65 -0.43
C ASN A 68 7.26 0.19 -0.31
N GLU A 69 8.41 -0.07 0.29
CA GLU A 69 8.93 -1.42 0.46
C GLU A 69 8.03 -2.27 1.34
N LEU A 70 7.61 -1.72 2.49
CA LEU A 70 6.74 -2.43 3.41
C LEU A 70 5.34 -2.62 2.81
N SER A 71 4.88 -1.65 2.04
CA SER A 71 3.61 -1.77 1.32
C SER A 71 3.61 -2.98 0.41
N GLY A 72 4.68 -3.14 -0.37
CA GLY A 72 4.82 -4.29 -1.26
C GLY A 72 4.88 -5.61 -0.51
N ARG A 73 5.58 -5.63 0.62
CA ARG A 73 5.68 -6.85 1.43
C ARG A 73 4.35 -7.22 2.07
N LEU A 74 3.61 -6.21 2.54
CA LEU A 74 2.28 -6.46 3.08
C LEU A 74 1.38 -7.06 2.01
N LEU A 75 1.46 -6.55 0.78
CA LEU A 75 0.70 -7.13 -0.31
C LEU A 75 1.03 -8.60 -0.52
N CYS A 76 2.30 -8.98 -0.43
CA CYS A 76 2.66 -10.38 -0.58
C CYS A 76 1.92 -11.28 0.40
N ASP A 77 1.57 -10.76 1.57
CA ASP A 77 0.88 -11.54 2.60
C ASP A 77 -0.64 -11.59 2.40
N ILE A 78 -1.19 -10.73 1.55
CA ILE A 78 -2.65 -10.64 1.38
C ILE A 78 -3.12 -10.93 -0.05
N LEU A 79 -2.22 -11.19 -0.98
CA LEU A 79 -2.59 -11.48 -2.36
C LEU A 79 -3.35 -12.80 -2.46
N HIS A 80 -4.38 -12.82 -3.30
CA HIS A 80 -5.13 -14.04 -3.60
C HIS A 80 -5.84 -13.89 -4.96
N ASN A 81 -6.42 -14.97 -5.45
CA ASN A 81 -6.97 -14.98 -6.80
C ASN A 81 -8.13 -14.01 -7.04
N ASN A 82 -8.82 -13.62 -5.98
CA ASN A 82 -10.02 -12.78 -6.12
C ASN A 82 -9.74 -11.31 -5.83
N LEU A 83 -8.49 -10.93 -5.59
CA LEU A 83 -8.15 -9.53 -5.40
C LEU A 83 -8.19 -8.83 -6.75
N GLN A 84 -9.11 -7.90 -6.92
CA GLN A 84 -9.39 -7.26 -8.21
C GLN A 84 -8.71 -5.91 -8.39
N SER A 85 -8.31 -5.27 -7.31
CA SER A 85 -7.73 -3.93 -7.41
C SER A 85 -6.88 -3.59 -6.20
N VAL A 86 -5.73 -3.01 -6.47
CA VAL A 86 -4.84 -2.46 -5.45
C VAL A 86 -4.62 -0.99 -5.79
N LEU A 87 -4.94 -0.13 -4.85
CA LEU A 87 -4.73 1.30 -5.00
C LEU A 87 -3.72 1.76 -3.96
N LEU A 88 -2.62 2.35 -4.42
CA LEU A 88 -1.59 2.90 -3.54
C LEU A 88 -1.89 4.36 -3.31
N GLY A 89 -1.87 4.78 -2.05
CA GLY A 89 -2.20 6.16 -1.73
C GLY A 89 -1.33 6.74 -0.64
N HIS A 90 -1.65 7.97 -0.21
CA HIS A 90 -0.94 8.67 0.87
C HIS A 90 0.54 8.89 0.57
N LEU A 91 0.90 9.13 -0.69
CA LEU A 91 2.29 9.37 -1.04
C LEU A 91 2.80 10.68 -0.48
N SER A 92 3.97 10.65 0.12
CA SER A 92 4.65 11.84 0.59
C SER A 92 5.04 12.71 -0.60
N LYS A 93 4.81 14.00 -0.48
CA LYS A 93 5.17 14.94 -1.53
C LYS A 93 6.69 15.10 -1.65
N GLU A 94 7.39 15.07 -0.54
CA GLU A 94 8.82 15.31 -0.50
C GLU A 94 9.67 14.05 -0.62
N ASN A 95 9.12 12.89 -0.22
CA ASN A 95 9.91 11.68 -0.07
C ASN A 95 9.42 10.53 -0.94
N ASN A 96 8.65 10.84 -1.98
CA ASN A 96 8.12 9.83 -2.89
C ASN A 96 7.69 10.46 -4.21
N TYR A 97 7.40 9.62 -5.18
CA TYR A 97 6.70 10.02 -6.40
C TYR A 97 6.03 8.77 -6.99
N GLU A 98 5.03 8.99 -7.83
CA GLU A 98 4.14 7.91 -8.29
C GLU A 98 4.88 6.74 -8.93
N ALA A 99 5.78 7.03 -9.87
CA ALA A 99 6.49 5.98 -10.57
C ALA A 99 7.35 5.14 -9.61
N LEU A 100 7.99 5.79 -8.63
CA LEU A 100 8.83 5.08 -7.67
C LEU A 100 7.98 4.17 -6.78
N ALA A 101 6.87 4.67 -6.25
CA ALA A 101 5.97 3.86 -5.43
C ALA A 101 5.47 2.65 -6.23
N TYR A 102 5.02 2.89 -7.43
CA TYR A 102 4.50 1.86 -8.31
C TYR A 102 5.54 0.77 -8.58
N GLU A 103 6.73 1.17 -9.00
CA GLU A 103 7.78 0.20 -9.35
C GLU A 103 8.32 -0.53 -8.13
N THR A 104 8.44 0.15 -6.99
CA THR A 104 8.94 -0.49 -5.76
C THR A 104 7.97 -1.56 -5.28
N VAL A 105 6.68 -1.26 -5.27
CA VAL A 105 5.67 -2.22 -4.84
C VAL A 105 5.66 -3.43 -5.77
N ARG A 106 5.72 -3.20 -7.06
CA ARG A 106 5.75 -4.30 -8.04
C ARG A 106 7.00 -5.16 -7.85
N PHE A 107 8.15 -4.52 -7.63
CA PHE A 107 9.39 -5.25 -7.39
C PHE A 107 9.28 -6.14 -6.16
N GLU A 108 8.73 -5.63 -5.07
CA GLU A 108 8.58 -6.41 -3.85
C GLU A 108 7.65 -7.62 -4.07
N ILE A 109 6.58 -7.45 -4.83
CA ILE A 109 5.69 -8.56 -5.15
C ILE A 109 6.44 -9.62 -5.97
N ASP A 110 7.20 -9.19 -6.99
CA ASP A 110 7.92 -10.10 -7.87
C ASP A 110 9.03 -10.84 -7.13
N GLN A 111 9.62 -10.23 -6.12
CA GLN A 111 10.67 -10.84 -5.31
C GLN A 111 10.11 -11.65 -4.15
N GLY A 112 8.84 -11.52 -3.86
CA GLY A 112 8.23 -12.18 -2.71
C GLY A 112 8.12 -13.68 -2.88
N ASP A 113 8.01 -14.37 -1.74
CA ASP A 113 7.87 -15.82 -1.71
C ASP A 113 6.39 -16.18 -1.82
N THR A 114 5.80 -15.86 -2.97
CA THR A 114 4.39 -16.18 -3.25
C THR A 114 4.29 -16.71 -4.67
N PRO A 115 3.18 -17.40 -5.01
CA PRO A 115 2.96 -17.86 -6.38
C PRO A 115 2.57 -16.74 -7.34
N TYR A 116 2.42 -15.51 -6.85
CA TYR A 116 1.93 -14.38 -7.66
C TYR A 116 3.04 -13.48 -8.12
N LYS A 117 2.77 -12.78 -9.23
CA LYS A 117 3.62 -11.71 -9.74
C LYS A 117 2.80 -10.44 -9.84
N ALA A 118 3.48 -9.29 -9.87
CA ALA A 118 2.80 -8.00 -9.91
C ALA A 118 1.84 -7.88 -11.10
N LYS A 119 2.20 -8.49 -12.23
CA LYS A 119 1.36 -8.45 -13.44
C LYS A 119 0.01 -9.14 -13.26
N ASP A 120 -0.14 -9.94 -12.21
CA ASP A 120 -1.39 -10.68 -11.97
C ASP A 120 -2.48 -9.79 -11.38
N PHE A 121 -2.15 -8.58 -10.96
CA PHE A 121 -3.09 -7.69 -10.27
C PHE A 121 -3.10 -6.30 -10.87
N PRO A 122 -4.27 -5.65 -10.98
CA PRO A 122 -4.33 -4.23 -11.32
C PRO A 122 -3.82 -3.40 -10.14
N ILE A 123 -2.72 -2.71 -10.33
CA ILE A 123 -2.13 -1.84 -9.30
C ILE A 123 -2.10 -0.43 -9.85
N GLU A 124 -2.69 0.51 -9.12
CA GLU A 124 -2.72 1.92 -9.52
C GLU A 124 -2.28 2.78 -8.35
N VAL A 125 -1.83 3.99 -8.67
CA VAL A 125 -1.47 4.98 -7.66
C VAL A 125 -2.54 6.06 -7.65
N ALA A 126 -3.10 6.34 -6.48
CA ALA A 126 -4.08 7.40 -6.32
C ALA A 126 -3.40 8.75 -6.44
N LYS A 127 -3.95 9.63 -7.25
CA LYS A 127 -3.39 10.97 -7.45
C LYS A 127 -3.83 11.89 -6.33
N ARG A 128 -2.89 12.70 -5.88
CA ARG A 128 -3.13 13.60 -4.76
C ARG A 128 -4.18 14.65 -5.06
N ASP A 129 -4.10 15.23 -6.24
CA ASP A 129 -4.92 16.39 -6.62
C ASP A 129 -6.02 16.04 -7.60
N GLU A 130 -6.25 14.76 -7.84
CA GLU A 130 -7.27 14.30 -8.78
C GLU A 130 -8.03 13.15 -8.16
N MET A 131 -9.27 12.98 -8.61
CA MET A 131 -10.03 11.82 -8.19
C MET A 131 -9.42 10.57 -8.82
N SER A 132 -9.35 9.53 -8.02
CA SER A 132 -8.92 8.24 -8.54
C SER A 132 -9.97 7.68 -9.48
N GLN A 133 -9.53 6.81 -10.37
CA GLN A 133 -10.42 6.12 -11.26
C GLN A 133 -11.46 5.33 -10.48
N ILE A 134 -12.69 5.33 -10.98
CA ILE A 134 -13.75 4.55 -10.33
C ILE A 134 -13.46 3.07 -10.52
N ILE A 135 -13.54 2.33 -9.43
CA ILE A 135 -13.32 0.90 -9.44
C ILE A 135 -14.66 0.19 -9.52
N ASN A 136 -14.83 -0.61 -10.56
CA ASN A 136 -16.03 -1.43 -10.72
C ASN A 136 -15.70 -2.86 -10.29
N LEU A 137 -16.29 -3.25 -9.19
CA LEU A 137 -16.07 -4.59 -8.63
C LEU A 137 -17.29 -5.48 -8.82
#